data_baf1b85175261009be853b01611b11cc
#
_entry.id   baf1b85175261009be853b01611b11cc
#
_cell.length_a   1.000
_cell.length_b   1.000
_cell.length_c   1.000
_cell.angle_alpha   90.00
_cell.angle_beta   90.00
_cell.angle_gamma   90.00
#
_symmetry.space_group_name_H-M   'P 1'
#
loop_
_entity.id
_entity.type
_entity.pdbx_description
1 polymer ?
#
loop_
_entity_poly.entity_id
_entity_poly.type
_entity_poly.pdbx_seq_one_letter_code
_entity_poly.pdbx_strand_id
1 'polypeptide(L)'
;MLPTGSIGPACSAALLRNEMPVYQTNSVIISDMQPSIYSIRFSKVGKLYHFDASHITDLKVGEYVVVETARGRQLGEVIQTVEHPPAPPEGTWKSVERKATPGDLLLRQTWVQKQTEAMINCRARSAELQLPGVKIVAAEYSYDGSRLTFMFSSETEDKVDLKSLRKDMQKLYPQSQVDMRQIGPRDVAKILGGMGACGLETRCCSKFLTEFSPISIKMAKEQGISLTPTEITGMCGRLRCCLVYEYEQYVAARKELPKRNKRVITPDGEGKVIDVYPLRDSVMVEFESQETRNRREYHRDVLEPWDELEALRRKAQAPCDRHEGGGCDCGKNENKEKDNS
;
A
#
# COMPACT_ATOMS: atom_id res chain seq x y z
N MET A 1 14.79 -75.59 -10.32
CA MET A 1 13.71 -76.30 -11.04
C MET A 1 13.09 -75.33 -12.00
N LEU A 2 13.42 -75.55 -13.29
CA LEU A 2 12.71 -75.05 -14.47
C LEU A 2 11.49 -75.97 -14.67
N PRO A 3 10.45 -75.60 -15.42
CA PRO A 3 10.40 -75.74 -16.87
C PRO A 3 9.66 -74.55 -17.56
N THR A 4 10.11 -74.11 -18.74
CA THR A 4 9.92 -74.64 -20.13
C THR A 4 8.51 -74.49 -20.73
N GLY A 5 8.47 -73.92 -21.89
CA GLY A 5 7.52 -74.13 -22.98
C GLY A 5 6.76 -72.91 -23.39
N SER A 6 6.54 -72.58 -24.63
CA SER A 6 6.97 -73.10 -25.99
C SER A 6 6.51 -72.09 -27.04
N ILE A 7 7.34 -71.75 -27.91
CA ILE A 7 7.36 -71.61 -29.36
C ILE A 7 6.01 -71.73 -30.09
N GLY A 8 5.84 -70.80 -31.06
CA GLY A 8 5.17 -71.09 -32.31
C GLY A 8 4.63 -69.87 -33.09
N PRO A 9 4.75 -69.91 -34.41
CA PRO A 9 5.09 -68.74 -35.23
C PRO A 9 3.95 -68.26 -36.12
N ALA A 10 4.07 -67.06 -36.65
CA ALA A 10 3.56 -66.76 -37.98
C ALA A 10 4.15 -65.48 -38.58
N CYS A 11 4.90 -65.72 -39.61
CA CYS A 11 5.31 -64.76 -40.61
C CYS A 11 4.11 -64.14 -41.31
N SER A 12 4.14 -62.82 -41.56
CA SER A 12 3.60 -62.31 -42.79
C SER A 12 4.26 -60.95 -43.12
N ALA A 13 4.82 -60.93 -44.28
CA ALA A 13 5.47 -59.80 -44.94
C ALA A 13 4.46 -58.72 -45.36
N ALA A 14 4.77 -57.48 -45.23
CA ALA A 14 4.28 -56.45 -46.17
C ALA A 14 5.07 -55.15 -46.07
N LEU A 15 5.82 -54.90 -47.12
CA LEU A 15 5.95 -53.64 -47.83
C LEU A 15 6.59 -52.42 -47.09
N LEU A 16 7.84 -52.22 -47.48
CA LEU A 16 8.60 -50.99 -47.51
C LEU A 16 7.75 -49.80 -48.04
N ARG A 17 7.50 -48.82 -47.21
CA ARG A 17 7.32 -47.43 -47.67
C ARG A 17 8.38 -46.58 -47.00
N ASN A 18 9.30 -46.11 -47.84
CA ASN A 18 10.18 -45.01 -47.55
C ASN A 18 9.33 -43.74 -47.30
N GLU A 19 9.16 -43.37 -46.05
CA GLU A 19 8.76 -42.02 -45.71
C GLU A 19 9.98 -41.32 -45.10
N MET A 20 10.44 -40.29 -45.80
CA MET A 20 11.49 -39.40 -45.33
C MET A 20 11.07 -38.73 -44.00
N PRO A 21 12.01 -38.51 -43.08
CA PRO A 21 11.69 -37.77 -41.86
C PRO A 21 11.36 -36.32 -42.25
N VAL A 22 10.12 -35.95 -42.02
CA VAL A 22 9.70 -34.56 -41.98
C VAL A 22 10.43 -33.91 -40.81
N TYR A 23 11.39 -33.05 -41.12
CA TYR A 23 11.97 -32.13 -40.18
C TYR A 23 10.80 -31.27 -39.62
N GLN A 24 10.30 -31.63 -38.43
CA GLN A 24 9.52 -30.72 -37.63
C GLN A 24 10.44 -29.57 -37.23
N THR A 25 10.31 -28.48 -37.95
CA THR A 25 10.78 -27.18 -37.46
C THR A 25 10.13 -26.98 -36.10
N ASN A 26 10.93 -27.09 -35.06
CA ASN A 26 10.57 -26.58 -33.74
C ASN A 26 10.29 -25.10 -33.93
N SER A 27 9.04 -24.75 -34.22
CA SER A 27 8.49 -23.45 -33.91
C SER A 27 8.56 -23.36 -32.41
N VAL A 28 9.56 -22.68 -31.89
CA VAL A 28 9.57 -22.18 -30.52
C VAL A 28 8.27 -21.43 -30.37
N ILE A 29 7.31 -22.05 -29.69
CA ILE A 29 6.12 -21.37 -29.20
C ILE A 29 6.68 -20.34 -28.26
N ILE A 30 6.79 -19.09 -28.70
CA ILE A 30 6.89 -17.94 -27.87
C ILE A 30 5.51 -17.88 -27.21
N SER A 31 5.35 -18.67 -26.11
CA SER A 31 4.24 -18.51 -25.20
C SER A 31 4.26 -17.05 -24.78
N ASP A 32 3.13 -16.37 -24.85
CA ASP A 32 2.86 -15.05 -24.28
C ASP A 32 3.34 -15.03 -22.81
N MET A 33 4.62 -14.74 -22.61
CA MET A 33 5.16 -14.45 -21.32
C MET A 33 4.64 -13.07 -20.96
N GLN A 34 3.59 -13.04 -20.15
CA GLN A 34 3.18 -11.80 -19.54
C GLN A 34 4.39 -11.16 -18.86
N PRO A 35 4.65 -9.87 -19.08
CA PRO A 35 5.82 -9.22 -18.54
C PRO A 35 5.85 -9.36 -17.02
N SER A 36 6.90 -9.97 -16.49
CA SER A 36 7.10 -10.10 -15.06
C SER A 36 7.60 -8.77 -14.51
N ILE A 37 6.67 -7.92 -14.05
CA ILE A 37 6.98 -6.58 -13.54
C ILE A 37 7.26 -6.64 -12.05
N TYR A 38 8.39 -6.05 -11.66
CA TYR A 38 8.83 -5.96 -10.27
C TYR A 38 8.96 -4.51 -9.83
N SER A 39 8.54 -4.25 -8.58
CA SER A 39 8.79 -2.96 -7.93
C SER A 39 10.15 -2.96 -7.27
N ILE A 40 11.01 -2.04 -7.71
CA ILE A 40 12.40 -1.91 -7.25
C ILE A 40 12.56 -0.60 -6.50
N ARG A 41 13.30 -0.64 -5.39
CA ARG A 41 13.65 0.49 -4.55
C ARG A 41 15.15 0.70 -4.51
N PHE A 42 15.60 1.91 -4.87
CA PHE A 42 17.03 2.26 -4.90
C PHE A 42 17.53 2.85 -3.58
N SER A 43 16.68 3.57 -2.84
CA SER A 43 17.03 4.12 -1.54
C SER A 43 15.87 4.00 -0.55
N LYS A 44 16.15 4.07 0.75
CA LYS A 44 15.12 3.98 1.81
C LYS A 44 14.02 5.04 1.67
N VAL A 45 14.35 6.22 1.16
CA VAL A 45 13.43 7.36 0.97
C VAL A 45 12.81 7.36 -0.43
N GLY A 46 13.41 6.60 -1.37
CA GLY A 46 13.01 6.57 -2.77
C GLY A 46 11.58 6.05 -2.98
N LYS A 47 10.99 6.47 -4.10
CA LYS A 47 9.78 5.86 -4.63
C LYS A 47 10.05 4.43 -5.10
N LEU A 48 9.00 3.66 -5.23
CA LEU A 48 9.04 2.38 -5.95
C LEU A 48 8.98 2.66 -7.45
N TYR A 49 9.83 1.99 -8.20
CA TYR A 49 9.86 2.06 -9.65
C TYR A 49 9.60 0.68 -10.21
N HIS A 50 8.86 0.60 -11.30
CA HIS A 50 8.51 -0.65 -11.94
C HIS A 50 9.45 -0.95 -13.09
N PHE A 51 9.95 -2.18 -13.15
CA PHE A 51 10.87 -2.66 -14.19
C PHE A 51 10.45 -4.03 -14.67
N ASP A 52 10.73 -4.30 -15.93
CA ASP A 52 10.52 -5.61 -16.54
C ASP A 52 11.73 -6.51 -16.30
N ALA A 53 11.48 -7.65 -15.68
CA ALA A 53 12.50 -8.68 -15.46
C ALA A 53 12.13 -10.02 -16.10
N SER A 54 11.33 -10.03 -17.18
CA SER A 54 10.86 -11.25 -17.87
C SER A 54 11.99 -12.16 -18.34
N HIS A 55 13.17 -11.58 -18.62
CA HIS A 55 14.37 -12.33 -19.04
C HIS A 55 15.16 -12.94 -17.87
N ILE A 56 14.80 -12.62 -16.62
CA ILE A 56 15.49 -13.13 -15.44
C ILE A 56 14.59 -14.17 -14.79
N THR A 57 15.03 -15.42 -14.85
CA THR A 57 14.37 -16.52 -14.14
C THR A 57 14.72 -16.47 -12.66
N ASP A 58 13.73 -16.77 -11.81
CA ASP A 58 13.96 -16.98 -10.37
C ASP A 58 14.31 -15.72 -9.55
N LEU A 59 13.74 -14.56 -9.91
CA LEU A 59 13.91 -13.34 -9.12
C LEU A 59 12.97 -13.33 -7.93
N LYS A 60 13.54 -13.22 -6.70
CA LYS A 60 12.79 -13.24 -5.43
C LYS A 60 12.71 -11.86 -4.80
N VAL A 61 11.65 -11.63 -4.04
CA VAL A 61 11.51 -10.44 -3.21
C VAL A 61 12.62 -10.39 -2.16
N GLY A 62 13.27 -9.24 -2.00
CA GLY A 62 14.44 -9.04 -1.14
C GLY A 62 15.78 -9.22 -1.85
N GLU A 63 15.82 -9.75 -3.07
CA GLU A 63 17.05 -9.80 -3.86
C GLU A 63 17.43 -8.44 -4.44
N TYR A 64 18.70 -8.27 -4.74
CA TYR A 64 19.23 -7.05 -5.37
C TYR A 64 19.44 -7.25 -6.85
N VAL A 65 19.14 -6.21 -7.62
CA VAL A 65 19.28 -6.17 -9.07
C VAL A 65 19.99 -4.90 -9.51
N VAL A 66 20.71 -5.00 -10.60
CA VAL A 66 21.32 -3.85 -11.28
C VAL A 66 20.40 -3.41 -12.40
N VAL A 67 20.11 -2.12 -12.42
CA VAL A 67 19.19 -1.49 -13.37
C VAL A 67 19.85 -0.27 -13.97
N GLU A 68 19.71 -0.09 -15.28
CA GLU A 68 20.14 1.13 -15.93
C GLU A 68 19.03 2.20 -15.86
N THR A 69 19.38 3.35 -15.31
CA THR A 69 18.48 4.49 -15.15
C THR A 69 19.04 5.72 -15.87
N ALA A 70 18.25 6.80 -15.97
CA ALA A 70 18.73 8.08 -16.49
C ALA A 70 19.94 8.66 -15.71
N ARG A 71 20.26 8.11 -14.53
CA ARG A 71 21.39 8.49 -13.68
C ARG A 71 22.55 7.48 -13.74
N GLY A 72 22.53 6.58 -14.72
CA GLY A 72 23.46 5.46 -14.83
C GLY A 72 22.97 4.19 -14.12
N ARG A 73 23.86 3.23 -13.98
CA ARG A 73 23.60 1.96 -13.30
C ARG A 73 23.32 2.19 -11.81
N GLN A 74 22.30 1.56 -11.33
CA GLN A 74 21.91 1.61 -9.91
C GLN A 74 21.61 0.22 -9.39
N LEU A 75 21.98 -0.02 -8.13
CA LEU A 75 21.62 -1.23 -7.41
C LEU A 75 20.30 -0.99 -6.68
N GLY A 76 19.29 -1.79 -6.99
CA GLY A 76 17.97 -1.71 -6.37
C GLY A 76 17.59 -3.00 -5.66
N GLU A 77 16.77 -2.89 -4.64
CA GLU A 77 16.16 -3.99 -3.91
C GLU A 77 14.78 -4.30 -4.49
N VAL A 78 14.50 -5.55 -4.78
CA VAL A 78 13.18 -6.02 -5.23
C VAL A 78 12.25 -6.06 -4.02
N ILE A 79 11.19 -5.26 -4.05
CA ILE A 79 10.25 -5.12 -2.94
C ILE A 79 9.03 -6.03 -3.12
N GLN A 80 8.49 -6.10 -4.34
CA GLN A 80 7.32 -6.90 -4.64
C GLN A 80 7.20 -7.21 -6.13
N THR A 81 6.49 -8.27 -6.45
CA THR A 81 6.01 -8.57 -7.80
C THR A 81 4.69 -7.84 -8.02
N VAL A 82 4.48 -7.28 -9.20
CA VAL A 82 3.27 -6.54 -9.55
C VAL A 82 2.43 -7.38 -10.50
N GLU A 83 1.30 -7.89 -10.02
CA GLU A 83 0.37 -8.70 -10.82
C GLU A 83 -0.40 -7.85 -11.85
N HIS A 84 -0.76 -6.63 -11.47
CA HIS A 84 -1.48 -5.68 -12.31
C HIS A 84 -0.68 -4.38 -12.43
N PRO A 85 0.33 -4.31 -13.32
CA PRO A 85 1.14 -3.12 -13.48
C PRO A 85 0.31 -1.97 -14.06
N PRO A 86 0.51 -0.74 -13.58
CA PRO A 86 -0.05 0.43 -14.22
C PRO A 86 0.51 0.58 -15.64
N ALA A 87 -0.12 1.37 -16.48
CA ALA A 87 0.40 1.62 -17.82
C ALA A 87 1.83 2.21 -17.77
N PRO A 88 2.77 1.71 -18.59
CA PRO A 88 4.15 2.21 -18.61
C PRO A 88 4.18 3.67 -19.07
N PRO A 89 4.99 4.53 -18.44
CA PRO A 89 5.02 5.97 -18.74
C PRO A 89 5.54 6.31 -20.14
N GLU A 90 6.33 5.44 -20.76
CA GLU A 90 6.97 5.65 -22.08
C GLU A 90 6.65 4.49 -23.07
N GLY A 91 5.49 3.84 -22.92
CA GLY A 91 5.05 2.75 -23.80
C GLY A 91 5.66 1.39 -23.49
N THR A 92 6.82 1.32 -22.87
CA THR A 92 7.48 0.07 -22.44
C THR A 92 8.15 0.25 -21.08
N TRP A 93 8.20 -0.84 -20.30
CA TRP A 93 8.95 -0.86 -19.05
C TRP A 93 10.44 -0.97 -19.32
N LYS A 94 11.25 -0.22 -18.57
CA LYS A 94 12.71 -0.41 -18.58
C LYS A 94 13.03 -1.78 -18.02
N SER A 95 13.98 -2.48 -18.65
CA SER A 95 14.38 -3.82 -18.22
C SER A 95 15.40 -3.77 -17.08
N VAL A 96 15.37 -4.79 -16.24
CA VAL A 96 16.44 -5.08 -15.28
C VAL A 96 17.65 -5.57 -16.05
N GLU A 97 18.85 -5.08 -15.79
CA GLU A 97 20.07 -5.50 -16.51
C GLU A 97 20.46 -6.94 -16.11
N ARG A 98 20.57 -7.18 -14.81
CA ARG A 98 20.97 -8.48 -14.25
C ARG A 98 20.67 -8.56 -12.73
N LYS A 99 20.74 -9.77 -12.18
CA LYS A 99 20.82 -9.95 -10.73
C LYS A 99 22.14 -9.39 -10.20
N ALA A 100 22.13 -8.91 -8.97
CA ALA A 100 23.33 -8.46 -8.29
C ALA A 100 24.27 -9.66 -8.01
N THR A 101 25.53 -9.46 -8.32
CA THR A 101 26.58 -10.42 -7.99
C THR A 101 27.03 -10.25 -6.52
N PRO A 102 27.69 -11.24 -5.92
CA PRO A 102 28.31 -11.08 -4.59
C PRO A 102 29.29 -9.89 -4.54
N GLY A 103 29.97 -9.57 -5.65
CA GLY A 103 30.83 -8.39 -5.76
C GLY A 103 30.07 -7.07 -5.65
N ASP A 104 28.88 -6.97 -6.25
CA ASP A 104 28.02 -5.79 -6.14
C ASP A 104 27.54 -5.58 -4.68
N LEU A 105 27.22 -6.68 -4.00
CA LEU A 105 26.82 -6.64 -2.60
C LEU A 105 27.95 -6.23 -1.67
N LEU A 106 29.17 -6.72 -1.92
CA LEU A 106 30.37 -6.31 -1.20
C LEU A 106 30.65 -4.81 -1.42
N LEU A 107 30.59 -4.35 -2.67
CA LEU A 107 30.74 -2.95 -3.00
C LEU A 107 29.69 -2.08 -2.26
N ARG A 108 28.43 -2.50 -2.25
CA ARG A 108 27.39 -1.85 -1.45
C ARG A 108 27.74 -1.77 0.03
N GLN A 109 28.24 -2.85 0.61
CA GLN A 109 28.63 -2.88 2.03
C GLN A 109 29.78 -1.88 2.30
N THR A 110 30.76 -1.78 1.40
CA THR A 110 31.82 -0.78 1.47
C THR A 110 31.28 0.64 1.41
N TRP A 111 30.31 0.90 0.53
CA TRP A 111 29.64 2.20 0.48
C TRP A 111 28.89 2.53 1.75
N VAL A 112 28.20 1.57 2.36
CA VAL A 112 27.47 1.78 3.64
C VAL A 112 28.42 2.23 4.75
N GLN A 113 29.64 1.65 4.84
CA GLN A 113 30.65 2.10 5.79
C GLN A 113 31.10 3.51 5.51
N LYS A 114 31.44 3.83 4.25
CA LYS A 114 31.85 5.19 3.82
C LYS A 114 30.73 6.22 4.00
N GLN A 115 29.47 5.83 3.83
CA GLN A 115 28.31 6.71 4.08
C GLN A 115 28.25 7.13 5.55
N THR A 116 28.50 6.19 6.47
CA THR A 116 28.53 6.49 7.91
C THR A 116 29.63 7.47 8.27
N GLU A 117 30.83 7.24 7.75
CA GLU A 117 31.97 8.15 7.93
C GLU A 117 31.68 9.54 7.34
N ALA A 118 31.19 9.59 6.10
CA ALA A 118 30.82 10.84 5.46
C ALA A 118 29.77 11.64 6.24
N MET A 119 28.77 10.92 6.79
CA MET A 119 27.74 11.53 7.63
C MET A 119 28.32 12.14 8.91
N ILE A 120 29.25 11.44 9.59
CA ILE A 120 29.91 11.93 10.80
C ILE A 120 30.72 13.20 10.47
N ASN A 121 31.53 13.18 9.42
CA ASN A 121 32.34 14.32 8.98
C ASN A 121 31.47 15.54 8.62
N CYS A 122 30.35 15.28 7.92
CA CYS A 122 29.42 16.35 7.56
C CYS A 122 28.74 16.97 8.80
N ARG A 123 28.40 16.14 9.81
CA ARG A 123 27.84 16.62 11.09
C ARG A 123 28.85 17.47 11.87
N ALA A 124 30.09 17.02 11.96
CA ALA A 124 31.17 17.78 12.61
C ALA A 124 31.35 19.15 11.95
N ARG A 125 31.41 19.16 10.61
CA ARG A 125 31.59 20.42 9.87
C ARG A 125 30.37 21.35 9.96
N SER A 126 29.15 20.78 9.98
CA SER A 126 27.91 21.54 10.18
C SER A 126 27.87 22.21 11.57
N ALA A 127 28.39 21.53 12.60
CA ALA A 127 28.50 22.08 13.95
C ALA A 127 29.54 23.23 14.03
N GLU A 128 30.70 23.08 13.38
CA GLU A 128 31.74 24.13 13.29
C GLU A 128 31.21 25.38 12.58
N LEU A 129 30.43 25.22 11.53
CA LEU A 129 29.82 26.34 10.80
C LEU A 129 28.62 26.95 11.53
N GLN A 130 28.24 26.43 12.69
CA GLN A 130 27.12 26.89 13.52
C GLN A 130 25.81 27.08 12.73
N LEU A 131 25.47 26.11 11.87
CA LEU A 131 24.27 26.18 11.04
C LEU A 131 23.01 25.88 11.90
N PRO A 132 22.21 26.91 12.27
CA PRO A 132 21.07 26.72 13.15
C PRO A 132 19.98 25.92 12.46
N GLY A 133 19.37 24.99 13.21
CA GLY A 133 18.20 24.23 12.75
C GLY A 133 18.47 23.17 11.68
N VAL A 134 19.73 22.99 11.24
CA VAL A 134 20.11 21.97 10.24
C VAL A 134 20.56 20.69 10.92
N LYS A 135 19.89 19.59 10.60
CA LYS A 135 20.24 18.24 11.10
C LYS A 135 20.57 17.33 9.93
N ILE A 136 21.82 16.88 9.84
CA ILE A 136 22.24 15.90 8.83
C ILE A 136 21.71 14.53 9.26
N VAL A 137 20.87 13.92 8.42
CA VAL A 137 20.15 12.68 8.73
C VAL A 137 20.88 11.47 8.17
N ALA A 138 21.28 11.53 6.89
CA ALA A 138 21.95 10.44 6.19
C ALA A 138 22.86 10.95 5.09
N ALA A 139 23.77 10.10 4.64
CA ALA A 139 24.55 10.25 3.43
C ALA A 139 24.33 9.03 2.53
N GLU A 140 24.22 9.20 1.23
CA GLU A 140 24.06 8.13 0.26
C GLU A 140 25.05 8.30 -0.89
N TYR A 141 25.82 7.24 -1.20
CA TYR A 141 26.62 7.14 -2.41
C TYR A 141 25.80 6.55 -3.56
N SER A 142 26.04 7.01 -4.79
CA SER A 142 25.60 6.30 -5.98
C SER A 142 26.32 4.96 -6.10
N TYR A 143 25.77 4.02 -6.90
CA TYR A 143 26.34 2.69 -7.08
C TYR A 143 27.80 2.70 -7.52
N ASP A 144 28.16 3.63 -8.41
CA ASP A 144 29.51 3.83 -8.94
C ASP A 144 30.41 4.75 -8.05
N GLY A 145 29.88 5.30 -6.96
CA GLY A 145 30.61 6.22 -6.08
C GLY A 145 30.82 7.62 -6.64
N SER A 146 30.34 7.91 -7.85
CA SER A 146 30.53 9.21 -8.50
C SER A 146 29.77 10.37 -7.83
N ARG A 147 28.72 10.05 -7.09
CA ARG A 147 27.88 11.05 -6.43
C ARG A 147 27.66 10.70 -4.96
N LEU A 148 27.83 11.72 -4.10
CA LEU A 148 27.57 11.64 -2.67
C LEU A 148 26.48 12.65 -2.30
N THR A 149 25.33 12.18 -1.87
CA THR A 149 24.19 13.02 -1.49
C THR A 149 24.02 13.01 0.03
N PHE A 150 24.11 14.18 0.66
CA PHE A 150 23.78 14.39 2.06
C PHE A 150 22.32 14.76 2.21
N MET A 151 21.59 14.03 3.02
CA MET A 151 20.20 14.32 3.35
C MET A 151 20.13 15.05 4.67
N PHE A 152 19.48 16.20 4.67
CA PHE A 152 19.32 17.02 5.86
C PHE A 152 17.85 17.42 6.08
N SER A 153 17.49 17.65 7.33
CA SER A 153 16.23 18.30 7.70
C SER A 153 16.50 19.68 8.25
N SER A 154 15.58 20.60 8.00
CA SER A 154 15.60 21.96 8.59
C SER A 154 14.37 22.12 9.46
N GLU A 155 14.50 22.85 10.57
CA GLU A 155 13.38 23.27 11.42
C GLU A 155 12.63 24.44 10.78
N THR A 156 13.28 25.23 9.93
CA THR A 156 12.68 26.31 9.17
C THR A 156 12.24 25.83 7.79
N GLU A 157 11.12 26.36 7.29
CA GLU A 157 10.62 26.06 5.92
C GLU A 157 11.46 26.79 4.85
N ASP A 158 12.23 27.80 5.25
CA ASP A 158 13.08 28.59 4.35
C ASP A 158 14.27 27.79 3.83
N LYS A 159 14.71 28.13 2.63
CA LYS A 159 15.90 27.53 2.03
C LYS A 159 17.14 27.94 2.81
N VAL A 160 17.72 27.01 3.53
CA VAL A 160 18.99 27.23 4.24
C VAL A 160 20.12 27.28 3.24
N ASP A 161 20.99 28.29 3.36
CA ASP A 161 22.19 28.39 2.52
C ASP A 161 23.29 27.45 3.02
N LEU A 162 23.45 26.34 2.35
CA LEU A 162 24.46 25.33 2.64
C LEU A 162 25.66 25.35 1.67
N LYS A 163 25.84 26.45 0.95
CA LYS A 163 26.94 26.57 -0.06
C LYS A 163 28.32 26.38 0.54
N SER A 164 28.54 26.91 1.74
CA SER A 164 29.81 26.76 2.46
C SER A 164 30.06 25.32 2.85
N LEU A 165 29.06 24.68 3.49
CA LEU A 165 29.16 23.29 3.88
C LEU A 165 29.38 22.37 2.66
N ARG A 166 28.62 22.60 1.58
CA ARG A 166 28.80 21.84 0.33
C ARG A 166 30.19 21.97 -0.25
N LYS A 167 30.76 23.17 -0.27
CA LYS A 167 32.14 23.42 -0.76
C LYS A 167 33.18 22.71 0.10
N ASP A 168 33.02 22.72 1.41
CA ASP A 168 33.97 22.08 2.31
C ASP A 168 33.89 20.55 2.19
N MET A 169 32.67 19.99 2.09
CA MET A 169 32.48 18.56 1.84
C MET A 169 33.00 18.14 0.45
N GLN A 170 32.86 19.00 -0.58
CA GLN A 170 33.42 18.73 -1.90
C GLN A 170 34.96 18.69 -1.90
N LYS A 171 35.63 19.50 -1.05
CA LYS A 171 37.09 19.43 -0.87
C LYS A 171 37.52 18.14 -0.16
N LEU A 172 36.69 17.66 0.79
CA LEU A 172 36.96 16.42 1.55
C LEU A 172 36.76 15.18 0.70
N TYR A 173 35.77 15.23 -0.23
CA TYR A 173 35.41 14.12 -1.11
C TYR A 173 35.57 14.50 -2.60
N PRO A 174 36.81 14.71 -3.09
CA PRO A 174 37.04 15.20 -4.46
C PRO A 174 36.66 14.20 -5.53
N GLN A 175 36.60 12.90 -5.22
CA GLN A 175 36.29 11.84 -6.16
C GLN A 175 34.76 11.73 -6.45
N SER A 176 33.93 12.32 -5.61
CA SER A 176 32.48 12.25 -5.72
C SER A 176 31.89 13.64 -5.84
N GLN A 177 30.90 13.80 -6.69
CA GLN A 177 30.10 15.03 -6.74
C GLN A 177 29.23 15.12 -5.50
N VAL A 178 29.41 16.15 -4.69
CA VAL A 178 28.66 16.36 -3.44
C VAL A 178 27.38 17.15 -3.71
N ASP A 179 26.25 16.56 -3.31
CA ASP A 179 24.94 17.20 -3.33
C ASP A 179 24.32 17.26 -1.94
N MET A 180 23.53 18.33 -1.68
CA MET A 180 22.78 18.52 -0.44
C MET A 180 21.28 18.46 -0.75
N ARG A 181 20.56 17.55 -0.10
CA ARG A 181 19.13 17.35 -0.32
C ARG A 181 18.34 17.54 0.98
N GLN A 182 17.44 18.50 0.97
CA GLN A 182 16.48 18.66 2.07
C GLN A 182 15.41 17.57 2.00
N ILE A 183 15.10 16.99 3.15
CA ILE A 183 14.08 15.96 3.29
C ILE A 183 13.03 16.36 4.33
N GLY A 184 11.80 15.93 4.11
CA GLY A 184 10.69 16.22 5.02
C GLY A 184 10.72 15.37 6.30
N PRO A 185 9.97 15.76 7.34
CA PRO A 185 9.97 15.06 8.63
C PRO A 185 9.54 13.58 8.53
N ARG A 186 8.65 13.24 7.57
CA ARG A 186 8.25 11.85 7.35
C ARG A 186 9.37 11.02 6.74
N ASP A 187 10.15 11.59 5.84
CA ASP A 187 11.32 10.92 5.26
C ASP A 187 12.43 10.73 6.30
N VAL A 188 12.63 11.71 7.18
CA VAL A 188 13.51 11.55 8.36
C VAL A 188 13.07 10.36 9.20
N ALA A 189 11.78 10.31 9.55
CA ALA A 189 11.23 9.19 10.32
C ALA A 189 11.36 7.84 9.60
N LYS A 190 11.26 7.83 8.26
CA LYS A 190 11.45 6.64 7.42
C LYS A 190 12.90 6.15 7.44
N ILE A 191 13.88 7.06 7.33
CA ILE A 191 15.31 6.72 7.37
C ILE A 191 15.71 6.18 8.74
N LEU A 192 15.29 6.87 9.80
CA LEU A 192 15.62 6.49 11.18
C LEU A 192 14.98 5.15 11.57
N GLY A 193 13.83 4.81 10.98
CA GLY A 193 13.14 3.56 11.25
C GLY A 193 12.63 3.46 12.70
N GLY A 194 12.47 2.23 13.18
CA GLY A 194 12.02 1.93 14.54
C GLY A 194 10.51 1.81 14.68
N MET A 195 10.04 1.78 15.91
CA MET A 195 8.64 1.56 16.28
C MET A 195 7.71 2.67 15.81
N GLY A 196 6.50 2.29 15.39
CA GLY A 196 5.41 3.21 15.08
C GLY A 196 4.75 3.79 16.33
N ALA A 197 4.05 4.93 16.21
CA ALA A 197 3.24 5.49 17.31
C ALA A 197 2.07 4.58 17.74
N CYS A 198 1.73 3.58 16.92
CA CYS A 198 0.72 2.55 17.20
C CYS A 198 1.28 1.29 17.86
N GLY A 199 2.59 1.24 18.17
CA GLY A 199 3.26 0.08 18.78
C GLY A 199 3.77 -0.99 17.80
N LEU A 200 3.54 -0.86 16.49
CA LEU A 200 4.13 -1.77 15.51
C LEU A 200 5.65 -1.63 15.50
N GLU A 201 6.38 -2.73 15.51
CA GLU A 201 7.84 -2.78 15.55
C GLU A 201 8.49 -1.98 14.42
N THR A 202 7.92 -2.05 13.23
CA THR A 202 8.40 -1.33 12.05
C THR A 202 7.35 -0.34 11.56
N ARG A 203 7.76 0.91 11.34
CA ARG A 203 6.89 1.97 10.80
C ARG A 203 6.38 1.61 9.41
N CYS A 204 5.08 1.82 9.15
CA CYS A 204 4.46 1.60 7.84
C CYS A 204 5.21 2.33 6.72
N CYS A 205 5.66 3.57 6.96
CA CYS A 205 6.43 4.36 5.99
C CYS A 205 7.81 3.75 5.66
N SER A 206 8.40 2.95 6.54
CA SER A 206 9.66 2.25 6.28
C SER A 206 9.46 0.91 5.57
N LYS A 207 8.25 0.34 5.63
CA LYS A 207 7.94 -0.99 5.11
C LYS A 207 7.23 -0.92 3.76
N PHE A 208 5.95 -0.66 3.74
CA PHE A 208 5.11 -0.77 2.53
C PHE A 208 4.50 0.55 2.06
N LEU A 209 4.24 1.50 2.97
CA LEU A 209 3.55 2.74 2.66
C LEU A 209 4.54 3.80 2.17
N THR A 210 4.75 3.84 0.86
CA THR A 210 5.77 4.70 0.23
C THR A 210 5.21 6.00 -0.34
N GLU A 211 3.94 5.99 -0.74
CA GLU A 211 3.24 7.14 -1.30
C GLU A 211 2.16 7.64 -0.36
N PHE A 212 1.99 8.95 -0.30
CA PHE A 212 1.09 9.60 0.63
C PHE A 212 0.22 10.64 -0.07
N SER A 213 -1.08 10.41 -0.03
CA SER A 213 -2.07 11.43 -0.34
C SER A 213 -2.20 12.43 0.81
N PRO A 214 -2.75 13.62 0.57
CA PRO A 214 -3.03 14.60 1.63
C PRO A 214 -3.90 14.00 2.74
N ILE A 215 -3.50 14.21 4.00
CA ILE A 215 -4.19 13.66 5.18
C ILE A 215 -4.96 14.79 5.87
N SER A 216 -6.23 14.54 6.17
CA SER A 216 -7.10 15.51 6.83
C SER A 216 -7.62 15.00 8.19
N ILE A 217 -7.97 15.93 9.08
CA ILE A 217 -8.59 15.62 10.39
C ILE A 217 -9.97 14.96 10.19
N LYS A 218 -10.65 15.21 9.06
CA LYS A 218 -11.91 14.56 8.72
C LYS A 218 -11.77 13.03 8.71
N MET A 219 -10.64 12.52 8.21
CA MET A 219 -10.36 11.08 8.16
C MET A 219 -10.29 10.47 9.56
N ALA A 220 -9.71 11.19 10.54
CA ALA A 220 -9.68 10.75 11.93
C ALA A 220 -11.09 10.69 12.55
N LYS A 221 -11.94 11.69 12.25
CA LYS A 221 -13.35 11.70 12.70
C LYS A 221 -14.15 10.54 12.12
N GLU A 222 -13.95 10.23 10.85
CA GLU A 222 -14.62 9.08 10.20
C GLU A 222 -14.18 7.75 10.79
N GLN A 223 -12.95 7.64 11.27
CA GLN A 223 -12.43 6.45 11.95
C GLN A 223 -12.78 6.39 13.44
N GLY A 224 -13.44 7.42 13.98
CA GLY A 224 -13.81 7.47 15.39
C GLY A 224 -12.63 7.65 16.34
N ILE A 225 -11.47 8.10 15.84
CA ILE A 225 -10.25 8.31 16.63
C ILE A 225 -10.39 9.64 17.37
N SER A 226 -9.95 9.66 18.63
CA SER A 226 -9.87 10.89 19.42
C SER A 226 -8.95 11.90 18.73
N LEU A 227 -9.34 13.18 18.75
CA LEU A 227 -8.58 14.25 18.12
C LEU A 227 -7.42 14.78 18.98
N THR A 228 -7.04 14.04 20.04
CA THR A 228 -5.87 14.39 20.85
C THR A 228 -4.61 14.23 19.99
N PRO A 229 -3.62 15.13 20.13
CA PRO A 229 -2.38 15.06 19.35
C PRO A 229 -1.66 13.71 19.45
N THR A 230 -1.70 13.06 20.60
CA THR A 230 -1.10 11.74 20.83
C THR A 230 -1.72 10.64 19.99
N GLU A 231 -3.03 10.74 19.69
CA GLU A 231 -3.77 9.75 18.92
C GLU A 231 -3.65 9.94 17.40
N ILE A 232 -3.62 11.20 16.93
CA ILE A 232 -3.64 11.51 15.50
C ILE A 232 -2.27 11.79 14.93
N THR A 233 -1.23 12.03 15.75
CA THR A 233 0.12 12.38 15.30
C THR A 233 1.03 11.14 15.24
N GLY A 234 1.75 10.99 14.14
CA GLY A 234 2.76 9.94 13.97
C GLY A 234 4.12 10.36 14.56
N MET A 235 5.08 9.42 14.57
CA MET A 235 6.45 9.67 15.02
C MET A 235 7.19 10.74 14.21
N CYS A 236 6.69 11.12 13.05
CA CYS A 236 7.23 12.21 12.23
C CYS A 236 6.68 13.60 12.60
N GLY A 237 5.84 13.72 13.62
CA GLY A 237 5.19 14.98 14.01
C GLY A 237 4.04 15.43 13.10
N ARG A 238 3.71 14.70 12.05
CA ARG A 238 2.58 14.95 11.14
C ARG A 238 1.44 13.97 11.40
N LEU A 239 0.25 14.24 10.86
CA LEU A 239 -0.88 13.31 10.94
C LEU A 239 -0.47 11.90 10.50
N ARG A 240 -0.99 10.88 11.20
CA ARG A 240 -0.71 9.47 10.92
C ARG A 240 -1.13 9.09 9.51
N CYS A 241 -0.24 8.41 8.81
CA CYS A 241 -0.47 7.98 7.43
C CYS A 241 -1.50 6.84 7.32
N CYS A 242 -1.72 6.06 8.38
CA CYS A 242 -2.79 5.06 8.41
C CYS A 242 -4.18 5.69 8.26
N LEU A 243 -4.38 6.96 8.67
CA LEU A 243 -5.66 7.64 8.52
C LEU A 243 -6.13 7.71 7.07
N VAL A 244 -5.23 7.96 6.12
CA VAL A 244 -5.58 7.97 4.69
C VAL A 244 -5.61 6.57 4.11
N TYR A 245 -4.72 5.69 4.57
CA TYR A 245 -4.61 4.32 4.07
C TYR A 245 -5.86 3.49 4.36
N GLU A 246 -6.43 3.64 5.55
CA GLU A 246 -7.60 2.89 5.99
C GLU A 246 -8.92 3.61 5.69
N TYR A 247 -8.89 4.88 5.23
CA TYR A 247 -10.06 5.75 5.12
C TYR A 247 -11.20 5.14 4.31
N GLU A 248 -10.91 4.59 3.15
CA GLU A 248 -11.93 4.05 2.25
C GLU A 248 -12.66 2.86 2.86
N GLN A 249 -11.95 1.99 3.58
CA GLN A 249 -12.52 0.83 4.27
C GLN A 249 -13.49 1.28 5.38
N TYR A 250 -13.09 2.28 6.18
CA TYR A 250 -13.98 2.83 7.21
C TYR A 250 -15.21 3.52 6.62
N VAL A 251 -15.07 4.27 5.52
CA VAL A 251 -16.21 4.91 4.85
C VAL A 251 -17.17 3.88 4.28
N ALA A 252 -16.66 2.82 3.66
CA ALA A 252 -17.48 1.74 3.11
C ALA A 252 -18.26 1.02 4.22
N ALA A 253 -17.57 0.53 5.25
CA ALA A 253 -18.17 -0.17 6.37
C ALA A 253 -19.19 0.71 7.13
N ARG A 254 -18.90 2.00 7.30
CA ARG A 254 -19.80 2.92 8.00
C ARG A 254 -21.10 3.22 7.25
N LYS A 255 -21.12 3.10 5.93
CA LYS A 255 -22.35 3.28 5.13
C LYS A 255 -23.38 2.20 5.40
N GLU A 256 -22.93 1.03 5.77
CA GLU A 256 -23.77 -0.14 6.02
C GLU A 256 -24.27 -0.23 7.46
N LEU A 257 -23.72 0.58 8.37
CA LEU A 257 -24.07 0.60 9.80
C LEU A 257 -25.01 1.75 10.15
N PRO A 258 -25.91 1.57 11.13
CA PRO A 258 -26.77 2.64 11.62
C PRO A 258 -25.92 3.75 12.27
N LYS A 259 -26.33 5.00 12.05
CA LYS A 259 -25.63 6.17 12.58
C LYS A 259 -25.78 6.26 14.10
N ARG A 260 -24.79 6.87 14.75
CA ARG A 260 -24.89 7.24 16.18
C ARG A 260 -26.19 7.99 16.48
N ASN A 261 -26.76 7.76 17.65
CA ASN A 261 -28.02 8.28 18.14
C ASN A 261 -29.29 7.82 17.38
N LYS A 262 -29.19 6.91 16.43
CA LYS A 262 -30.33 6.26 15.82
C LYS A 262 -30.89 5.17 16.74
N ARG A 263 -32.22 4.97 16.69
CA ARG A 263 -32.87 3.83 17.33
C ARG A 263 -32.82 2.62 16.43
N VAL A 264 -32.62 1.47 17.02
CA VAL A 264 -32.55 0.16 16.35
C VAL A 264 -33.33 -0.87 17.17
N ILE A 265 -33.85 -1.85 16.50
CA ILE A 265 -34.44 -3.01 17.14
C ILE A 265 -33.39 -4.12 17.19
N THR A 266 -33.20 -4.65 18.38
CA THR A 266 -32.29 -5.77 18.65
C THR A 266 -33.10 -6.95 19.20
N PRO A 267 -32.54 -8.17 19.25
CA PRO A 267 -33.20 -9.30 19.88
C PRO A 267 -33.59 -9.08 21.36
N ASP A 268 -32.89 -8.19 22.05
CA ASP A 268 -33.15 -7.84 23.47
C ASP A 268 -34.13 -6.66 23.61
N GLY A 269 -34.62 -6.08 22.52
CA GLY A 269 -35.56 -4.97 22.50
C GLY A 269 -35.09 -3.73 21.76
N GLU A 270 -35.83 -2.63 21.93
CA GLU A 270 -35.49 -1.35 21.31
C GLU A 270 -34.36 -0.66 22.09
N GLY A 271 -33.38 -0.13 21.36
CA GLY A 271 -32.27 0.57 21.95
C GLY A 271 -31.74 1.69 21.07
N LYS A 272 -30.86 2.50 21.65
CA LYS A 272 -30.21 3.63 20.99
C LYS A 272 -28.75 3.32 20.71
N VAL A 273 -28.30 3.53 19.45
CA VAL A 273 -26.90 3.37 19.06
C VAL A 273 -26.06 4.47 19.71
N ILE A 274 -25.11 4.09 20.58
CA ILE A 274 -24.17 5.01 21.23
C ILE A 274 -22.89 5.09 20.43
N ASP A 275 -22.36 3.94 20.00
CA ASP A 275 -21.10 3.85 19.28
C ASP A 275 -21.19 2.87 18.12
N VAL A 276 -20.29 3.07 17.14
CA VAL A 276 -20.25 2.29 15.91
C VAL A 276 -18.84 1.79 15.71
N TYR A 277 -18.68 0.47 15.48
CA TYR A 277 -17.41 -0.21 15.23
C TYR A 277 -17.35 -0.73 13.78
N PRO A 278 -16.96 0.11 12.81
CA PRO A 278 -17.05 -0.22 11.39
C PRO A 278 -16.30 -1.50 11.00
N LEU A 279 -15.10 -1.72 11.56
CA LEU A 279 -14.28 -2.89 11.20
C LEU A 279 -14.72 -4.20 11.86
N ARG A 280 -15.69 -4.14 12.79
CA ARG A 280 -16.30 -5.32 13.43
C ARG A 280 -17.72 -5.56 12.94
N ASP A 281 -18.20 -4.72 12.01
CA ASP A 281 -19.59 -4.70 11.56
C ASP A 281 -20.60 -4.72 12.72
N SER A 282 -20.28 -3.98 13.79
CA SER A 282 -21.06 -4.00 15.02
C SER A 282 -21.33 -2.59 15.55
N VAL A 283 -22.36 -2.47 16.36
CA VAL A 283 -22.73 -1.23 17.06
C VAL A 283 -22.95 -1.49 18.53
N MET A 284 -22.65 -0.50 19.35
CA MET A 284 -22.98 -0.49 20.78
C MET A 284 -24.37 0.12 20.96
N VAL A 285 -25.28 -0.65 21.51
CA VAL A 285 -26.66 -0.23 21.76
C VAL A 285 -26.89 -0.06 23.27
N GLU A 286 -27.51 1.05 23.64
CA GLU A 286 -27.92 1.35 25.01
C GLU A 286 -29.43 1.18 25.12
N PHE A 287 -29.87 0.40 26.11
CA PHE A 287 -31.26 0.21 26.43
C PHE A 287 -31.67 1.13 27.56
N GLU A 288 -32.77 1.86 27.41
CA GLU A 288 -33.38 2.66 28.42
C GLU A 288 -34.22 1.74 29.34
N SER A 289 -33.64 1.20 30.40
CA SER A 289 -34.33 0.50 31.45
C SER A 289 -34.40 1.42 32.67
N GLN A 290 -35.51 1.37 33.44
CA GLN A 290 -35.80 2.34 34.53
C GLN A 290 -34.76 2.36 35.65
N GLU A 291 -33.90 1.35 35.78
CA GLU A 291 -32.92 1.27 36.87
C GLU A 291 -31.46 1.13 36.46
N THR A 292 -31.17 0.65 35.25
CA THR A 292 -29.78 0.44 34.79
C THR A 292 -29.65 0.67 33.32
N ARG A 293 -28.62 1.44 32.96
CA ARG A 293 -28.22 1.60 31.52
C ARG A 293 -27.43 0.38 31.12
N ASN A 294 -28.08 -0.56 30.46
CA ASN A 294 -27.40 -1.72 29.86
C ASN A 294 -26.90 -1.38 28.49
N ARG A 295 -25.61 -1.69 28.25
CA ARG A 295 -24.95 -1.50 26.96
C ARG A 295 -24.51 -2.86 26.45
N ARG A 296 -24.87 -3.18 25.22
CA ARG A 296 -24.44 -4.41 24.54
C ARG A 296 -24.04 -4.14 23.12
N GLU A 297 -23.07 -4.91 22.63
CA GLU A 297 -22.60 -4.88 21.24
C GLU A 297 -23.41 -5.88 20.42
N TYR A 298 -23.91 -5.43 19.26
CA TYR A 298 -24.66 -6.25 18.30
C TYR A 298 -24.04 -6.14 16.93
N HIS A 299 -23.97 -7.28 16.26
CA HIS A 299 -23.54 -7.36 14.85
C HIS A 299 -24.66 -6.81 13.95
N ARG A 300 -24.29 -6.23 12.80
CA ARG A 300 -25.21 -5.61 11.84
C ARG A 300 -26.39 -6.51 11.46
N ASP A 301 -26.13 -7.79 11.22
CA ASP A 301 -27.13 -8.73 10.71
C ASP A 301 -28.30 -8.98 11.66
N VAL A 302 -28.15 -8.66 12.94
CA VAL A 302 -29.21 -8.81 13.97
C VAL A 302 -29.97 -7.52 14.25
N LEU A 303 -29.65 -6.44 13.50
CA LEU A 303 -30.24 -5.11 13.72
C LEU A 303 -31.34 -4.82 12.69
N GLU A 304 -32.48 -4.36 13.16
CA GLU A 304 -33.53 -3.84 12.31
C GLU A 304 -33.63 -2.32 12.47
N PRO A 305 -33.75 -1.56 11.36
CA PRO A 305 -33.83 -0.09 11.43
C PRO A 305 -35.22 0.35 11.95
N TRP A 306 -35.25 0.82 13.20
CA TRP A 306 -36.49 1.25 13.88
C TRP A 306 -37.15 2.45 13.17
N ASP A 307 -36.35 3.44 12.74
CA ASP A 307 -36.88 4.65 12.09
C ASP A 307 -37.60 4.37 10.77
N GLU A 308 -37.15 3.38 10.00
CA GLU A 308 -37.77 2.98 8.73
C GLU A 308 -39.08 2.22 8.97
N LEU A 309 -39.07 1.29 9.93
CA LEU A 309 -40.27 0.54 10.31
C LEU A 309 -41.34 1.44 10.93
N GLU A 310 -40.92 2.38 11.79
CA GLU A 310 -41.87 3.35 12.35
C GLU A 310 -42.41 4.32 11.28
N ALA A 311 -41.57 4.77 10.36
CA ALA A 311 -42.00 5.59 9.24
C ALA A 311 -43.00 4.83 8.33
N LEU A 312 -42.78 3.55 8.10
CA LEU A 312 -43.72 2.69 7.39
C LEU A 312 -45.02 2.50 8.17
N ARG A 313 -44.95 2.24 9.47
CA ARG A 313 -46.13 2.12 10.36
C ARG A 313 -46.92 3.43 10.41
N ARG A 314 -46.27 4.59 10.54
CA ARG A 314 -46.89 5.92 10.51
C ARG A 314 -47.57 6.18 9.16
N LYS A 315 -46.91 5.84 8.03
CA LYS A 315 -47.50 5.94 6.69
C LYS A 315 -48.70 5.02 6.53
N ALA A 316 -48.66 3.82 7.08
CA ALA A 316 -49.77 2.89 7.03
C ALA A 316 -50.96 3.30 7.90
N GLN A 317 -50.70 4.04 9.02
CA GLN A 317 -51.71 4.53 9.95
C GLN A 317 -52.19 5.97 9.65
N ALA A 318 -51.44 6.71 8.84
CA ALA A 318 -51.79 8.08 8.50
C ALA A 318 -53.12 8.08 7.67
N PRO A 319 -54.10 8.89 8.06
CA PRO A 319 -55.30 9.06 7.25
C PRO A 319 -54.97 9.63 5.86
N CYS A 320 -55.64 9.17 4.86
CA CYS A 320 -55.39 9.60 3.50
C CYS A 320 -55.73 11.08 3.34
N ASP A 321 -54.74 11.94 3.08
CA ASP A 321 -54.92 13.40 2.92
C ASP A 321 -55.83 13.82 1.72
N ARG A 322 -56.29 12.86 0.91
CA ARG A 322 -57.10 13.10 -0.29
C ARG A 322 -58.59 12.90 -0.08
N HIS A 323 -59.02 12.33 1.04
CA HIS A 323 -60.46 12.05 1.28
C HIS A 323 -60.80 12.29 2.75
N GLU A 324 -61.60 13.27 3.01
CA GLU A 324 -62.26 13.49 4.30
C GLU A 324 -63.42 12.47 4.44
N GLY A 325 -63.17 11.34 5.12
CA GLY A 325 -64.20 10.34 5.40
C GLY A 325 -63.73 8.92 5.15
N GLY A 326 -63.62 8.13 6.20
CA GLY A 326 -63.05 6.78 6.24
C GLY A 326 -63.49 5.84 5.12
N GLY A 327 -62.54 5.22 4.50
CA GLY A 327 -62.69 4.19 3.47
C GLY A 327 -62.01 4.57 2.14
N CYS A 328 -60.72 4.71 2.15
CA CYS A 328 -59.98 4.98 0.93
C CYS A 328 -59.26 3.70 0.43
N ASP A 329 -59.65 3.26 -0.78
CA ASP A 329 -59.03 2.15 -1.52
C ASP A 329 -57.84 2.65 -2.39
N CYS A 330 -57.20 3.76 -2.05
CA CYS A 330 -56.15 4.40 -2.84
C CYS A 330 -54.87 3.56 -2.97
N GLY A 331 -54.71 2.50 -2.22
CA GLY A 331 -53.50 1.63 -2.27
C GLY A 331 -53.64 0.42 -3.19
N LYS A 332 -54.82 0.24 -3.87
CA LYS A 332 -55.07 -0.97 -4.66
C LYS A 332 -54.95 -0.83 -6.19
N ASN A 333 -54.64 0.38 -6.70
CA ASN A 333 -54.63 0.64 -8.15
C ASN A 333 -53.30 1.27 -8.64
N GLU A 334 -52.21 0.58 -8.55
CA GLU A 334 -51.01 0.89 -9.34
C GLU A 334 -50.48 -0.30 -10.15
N ASN A 335 -51.36 -1.21 -10.55
CA ASN A 335 -50.99 -2.23 -11.53
C ASN A 335 -52.08 -2.42 -12.57
N LYS A 336 -52.45 -1.39 -13.30
CA LYS A 336 -53.09 -1.48 -14.61
C LYS A 336 -52.76 -0.26 -15.45
N GLU A 337 -52.37 -0.54 -16.67
CA GLU A 337 -52.19 0.38 -17.80
C GLU A 337 -50.78 0.91 -18.07
N LYS A 338 -49.96 0.01 -18.58
CA LYS A 338 -49.05 0.31 -19.70
C LYS A 338 -49.16 -0.81 -20.72
N ASP A 339 -50.29 -0.90 -21.36
CA ASP A 339 -50.46 -1.49 -22.67
C ASP A 339 -51.53 -0.64 -23.39
N ASN A 340 -51.09 0.13 -24.35
CA ASN A 340 -51.72 0.72 -25.53
C ASN A 340 -51.26 2.15 -25.77
N SER A 341 -50.26 2.30 -26.60
CA SER A 341 -50.25 3.09 -27.83
C SER A 341 -48.82 3.28 -28.30
#